data_957e9456beafc087ba00efb032302642
#
_entry.id   957e9456beafc087ba00efb032302642
#
_cell.length_a   1.000
_cell.length_b   1.000
_cell.length_c   1.000
_cell.angle_alpha   90.00
_cell.angle_beta   90.00
_cell.angle_gamma   90.00
#
_symmetry.space_group_name_H-M   'P 1'
#
loop_
_entity.id
_entity.type
_entity.pdbx_description
1 polymer ?
#
loop_
_entity_poly.entity_id
_entity_poly.type
_entity_poly.pdbx_seq_one_letter_code
_entity_poly.pdbx_strand_id
1 'polypeptide(L)'
;MDVDKIEHKEEKIALAKKILDKVKDGQTIGIGSGSTVYLAVIEIEKLLDEKNWSITAIPASDEIEELCKKNSHIKIGNLVENEIDWAFDGADEIDENNNLIKGGGKALFREKLNMLSTNTTTYILVDNTKFVKKLGEKHLLPVEVFPRALNYVADELRKIGATEIIYKGMTDNNNSIINVKFENTDLDEKLAKQIKLITGVIETGLFCNFNITVVK
;
A
#
# COMPACT_ATOMS: atom_id res chain seq x y z
N MET A 1 -11.71 -5.94 -9.50
CA MET A 1 -12.09 -4.49 -9.64
C MET A 1 -12.80 -4.25 -10.97
N ASP A 2 -13.84 -3.42 -11.01
CA ASP A 2 -14.52 -3.00 -12.24
C ASP A 2 -13.80 -1.75 -12.79
N VAL A 3 -13.04 -1.94 -13.87
CA VAL A 3 -12.18 -0.91 -14.48
C VAL A 3 -12.96 0.31 -14.97
N ASP A 4 -14.24 0.14 -15.34
CA ASP A 4 -15.06 1.24 -15.87
C ASP A 4 -15.62 2.14 -14.76
N LYS A 5 -15.56 1.69 -13.51
CA LYS A 5 -15.95 2.45 -12.33
C LYS A 5 -14.78 3.12 -11.61
N ILE A 6 -13.56 3.01 -12.12
CA ILE A 6 -12.40 3.66 -11.52
C ILE A 6 -12.47 5.17 -11.76
N GLU A 7 -12.56 5.93 -10.68
CA GLU A 7 -12.51 7.39 -10.73
C GLU A 7 -11.12 7.88 -11.21
N HIS A 8 -11.09 8.96 -11.98
CA HIS A 8 -9.86 9.54 -12.55
C HIS A 8 -9.01 8.52 -13.35
N LYS A 9 -9.66 7.62 -14.08
CA LYS A 9 -9.03 6.49 -14.77
C LYS A 9 -7.89 6.92 -15.71
N GLU A 10 -8.11 7.94 -16.54
CA GLU A 10 -7.10 8.42 -17.50
C GLU A 10 -5.86 8.98 -16.83
N GLU A 11 -6.03 9.73 -15.74
CA GLU A 11 -4.93 10.27 -14.95
C GLU A 11 -4.11 9.14 -14.29
N LYS A 12 -4.77 8.14 -13.74
CA LYS A 12 -4.11 6.95 -13.15
C LYS A 12 -3.38 6.11 -14.19
N ILE A 13 -3.92 5.97 -15.40
CA ILE A 13 -3.22 5.32 -16.52
C ILE A 13 -1.97 6.13 -16.92
N ALA A 14 -2.07 7.46 -16.96
CA ALA A 14 -0.92 8.30 -17.27
C ALA A 14 0.20 8.15 -16.21
N LEU A 15 -0.17 8.06 -14.93
CA LEU A 15 0.76 7.73 -13.84
C LEU A 15 1.39 6.35 -13.99
N ALA A 16 0.57 5.33 -14.29
CA ALA A 16 1.01 3.96 -14.51
C ALA A 16 2.07 3.87 -15.62
N LYS A 17 1.88 4.60 -16.71
CA LYS A 17 2.83 4.60 -17.85
C LYS A 17 4.20 5.16 -17.48
N LYS A 18 4.31 6.01 -16.46
CA LYS A 18 5.60 6.61 -16.04
C LYS A 18 6.56 5.62 -15.38
N ILE A 19 6.08 4.44 -14.97
CA ILE A 19 6.96 3.40 -14.41
C ILE A 19 7.30 2.28 -15.39
N LEU A 20 6.74 2.28 -16.60
CA LEU A 20 6.99 1.23 -17.57
C LEU A 20 8.46 1.13 -18.01
N ASP A 21 9.20 2.25 -18.00
CA ASP A 21 10.64 2.28 -18.29
C ASP A 21 11.51 1.59 -17.22
N LYS A 22 10.96 1.29 -16.04
CA LYS A 22 11.63 0.58 -14.97
C LYS A 22 11.50 -0.94 -15.10
N VAL A 23 10.48 -1.41 -15.83
CA VAL A 23 10.23 -2.83 -16.05
C VAL A 23 11.30 -3.41 -16.97
N LYS A 24 11.91 -4.53 -16.56
CA LYS A 24 12.88 -5.30 -17.36
C LYS A 24 12.55 -6.78 -17.24
N ASP A 25 12.98 -7.53 -18.26
CA ASP A 25 12.83 -8.99 -18.27
C ASP A 25 13.51 -9.66 -17.06
N GLY A 26 12.83 -10.63 -16.47
CA GLY A 26 13.31 -11.44 -15.36
C GLY A 26 13.27 -10.81 -13.98
N GLN A 27 12.80 -9.55 -13.85
CA GLN A 27 12.74 -8.86 -12.54
C GLN A 27 11.68 -9.45 -11.61
N THR A 28 11.95 -9.31 -10.30
CA THR A 28 10.95 -9.49 -9.25
C THR A 28 10.45 -8.13 -8.79
N ILE A 29 9.16 -7.88 -8.91
CA ILE A 29 8.53 -6.58 -8.64
C ILE A 29 7.53 -6.71 -7.50
N GLY A 30 7.71 -5.89 -6.45
CA GLY A 30 6.72 -5.71 -5.39
C GLY A 30 5.55 -4.86 -5.89
N ILE A 31 4.35 -5.40 -5.82
CA ILE A 31 3.14 -4.75 -6.34
C ILE A 31 2.19 -4.45 -5.19
N GLY A 32 1.89 -3.17 -4.98
CA GLY A 32 0.98 -2.70 -3.95
C GLY A 32 -0.48 -3.07 -4.17
N SER A 33 -1.40 -2.20 -3.78
CA SER A 33 -2.84 -2.42 -3.96
C SER A 33 -3.59 -1.17 -4.40
N GLY A 34 -4.89 -1.32 -4.70
CA GLY A 34 -5.78 -0.22 -5.07
C GLY A 34 -5.82 0.10 -6.57
N SER A 35 -6.69 1.05 -6.93
CA SER A 35 -7.08 1.28 -8.32
C SER A 35 -5.97 1.79 -9.24
N THR A 36 -5.04 2.61 -8.73
CA THR A 36 -3.89 3.09 -9.51
C THR A 36 -2.94 1.94 -9.80
N VAL A 37 -2.66 1.10 -8.79
CA VAL A 37 -1.83 -0.11 -8.94
C VAL A 37 -2.48 -1.11 -9.90
N TYR A 38 -3.79 -1.32 -9.79
CA TYR A 38 -4.53 -2.21 -10.69
C TYR A 38 -4.36 -1.81 -12.16
N LEU A 39 -4.49 -0.51 -12.46
CA LEU A 39 -4.27 0.02 -13.81
C LEU A 39 -2.80 -0.07 -14.24
N ALA A 40 -1.86 0.09 -13.29
CA ALA A 40 -0.43 -0.07 -13.60
C ALA A 40 -0.08 -1.51 -13.97
N VAL A 41 -0.66 -2.50 -13.30
CA VAL A 41 -0.51 -3.93 -13.68
C VAL A 41 -1.01 -4.15 -15.11
N ILE A 42 -2.18 -3.61 -15.49
CA ILE A 42 -2.72 -3.73 -16.86
C ILE A 42 -1.76 -3.12 -17.91
N GLU A 43 -1.15 -1.98 -17.62
CA GLU A 43 -0.18 -1.36 -18.54
C GLU A 43 1.13 -2.17 -18.60
N ILE A 44 1.57 -2.73 -17.48
CA ILE A 44 2.74 -3.64 -17.43
C ILE A 44 2.45 -4.92 -18.23
N GLU A 45 1.28 -5.53 -18.09
CA GLU A 45 0.87 -6.71 -18.88
C GLU A 45 1.02 -6.46 -20.40
N LYS A 46 0.53 -5.32 -20.89
CA LYS A 46 0.67 -4.94 -22.30
C LYS A 46 2.13 -4.84 -22.75
N LEU A 47 2.99 -4.26 -21.90
CA LEU A 47 4.42 -4.15 -22.17
C LEU A 47 5.09 -5.52 -22.22
N LEU A 48 4.75 -6.42 -21.30
CA LEU A 48 5.29 -7.78 -21.24
C LEU A 48 4.91 -8.57 -22.49
N ASP A 49 3.64 -8.49 -22.91
CA ASP A 49 3.14 -9.13 -24.15
C ASP A 49 3.85 -8.57 -25.38
N GLU A 50 4.00 -7.24 -25.50
CA GLU A 50 4.69 -6.58 -26.62
C GLU A 50 6.16 -6.99 -26.73
N LYS A 51 6.86 -7.05 -25.59
CA LYS A 51 8.30 -7.33 -25.51
C LYS A 51 8.64 -8.82 -25.44
N ASN A 52 7.65 -9.68 -25.20
CA ASN A 52 7.82 -11.09 -24.83
C ASN A 52 8.76 -11.24 -23.62
N TRP A 53 8.58 -10.37 -22.62
CA TRP A 53 9.29 -10.39 -21.35
C TRP A 53 8.46 -11.09 -20.29
N SER A 54 9.11 -11.54 -19.21
CA SER A 54 8.45 -12.14 -18.06
C SER A 54 8.98 -11.54 -16.76
N ILE A 55 8.11 -11.45 -15.75
CA ILE A 55 8.47 -10.98 -14.41
C ILE A 55 7.94 -11.92 -13.32
N THR A 56 8.50 -11.77 -12.12
CA THR A 56 7.91 -12.32 -10.89
C THR A 56 7.23 -11.19 -10.13
N ALA A 57 5.96 -11.35 -9.82
CA ALA A 57 5.17 -10.38 -9.04
C ALA A 57 5.05 -10.83 -7.58
N ILE A 58 5.25 -9.90 -6.63
CA ILE A 58 4.94 -10.08 -5.20
C ILE A 58 3.75 -9.16 -4.86
N PRO A 59 2.50 -9.63 -5.03
CA PRO A 59 1.31 -8.81 -4.84
C PRO A 59 0.99 -8.60 -3.35
N ALA A 60 0.56 -7.39 -3.01
CA ALA A 60 0.16 -7.05 -1.64
C ALA A 60 -1.30 -7.37 -1.33
N SER A 61 -2.12 -7.75 -2.30
CA SER A 61 -3.53 -8.12 -2.10
C SER A 61 -3.94 -9.28 -2.99
N ASP A 62 -4.97 -10.01 -2.53
CA ASP A 62 -5.52 -11.13 -3.29
C ASP A 62 -6.13 -10.65 -4.62
N GLU A 63 -6.70 -9.44 -4.66
CA GLU A 63 -7.24 -8.83 -5.90
C GLU A 63 -6.15 -8.61 -6.95
N ILE A 64 -4.98 -8.10 -6.54
CA ILE A 64 -3.84 -7.88 -7.46
C ILE A 64 -3.21 -9.21 -7.85
N GLU A 65 -3.13 -10.17 -6.94
CA GLU A 65 -2.66 -11.52 -7.24
C GLU A 65 -3.51 -12.19 -8.32
N GLU A 66 -4.83 -12.12 -8.18
CA GLU A 66 -5.77 -12.67 -9.16
C GLU A 66 -5.73 -11.93 -10.51
N LEU A 67 -5.40 -10.64 -10.53
CA LEU A 67 -5.14 -9.92 -11.76
C LEU A 67 -3.87 -10.44 -12.44
N CYS A 68 -2.76 -10.50 -11.74
CA CYS A 68 -1.47 -10.95 -12.26
C CYS A 68 -1.52 -12.38 -12.83
N LYS A 69 -2.28 -13.29 -12.20
CA LYS A 69 -2.45 -14.69 -12.66
C LYS A 69 -3.09 -14.82 -14.05
N LYS A 70 -3.73 -13.78 -14.56
CA LYS A 70 -4.38 -13.80 -15.88
C LYS A 70 -3.39 -13.70 -17.03
N ASN A 71 -2.20 -13.16 -16.77
CA ASN A 71 -1.15 -13.00 -17.77
C ASN A 71 -0.06 -14.07 -17.61
N SER A 72 0.22 -14.83 -18.67
CA SER A 72 1.19 -15.93 -18.66
C SER A 72 2.65 -15.47 -18.49
N HIS A 73 2.92 -14.19 -18.70
CA HIS A 73 4.23 -13.57 -18.52
C HIS A 73 4.50 -13.12 -17.07
N ILE A 74 3.50 -13.24 -16.18
CA ILE A 74 3.64 -12.89 -14.77
C ILE A 74 3.60 -14.13 -13.90
N LYS A 75 4.72 -14.46 -13.28
CA LYS A 75 4.79 -15.51 -12.26
C LYS A 75 4.50 -14.90 -10.88
N ILE A 76 3.66 -15.53 -10.08
CA ILE A 76 3.47 -15.15 -8.68
C ILE A 76 4.62 -15.72 -7.85
N GLY A 77 5.30 -14.83 -7.13
CA GLY A 77 6.34 -15.16 -6.17
C GLY A 77 5.92 -14.88 -4.73
N ASN A 78 6.83 -15.09 -3.80
CA ASN A 78 6.66 -14.80 -2.38
C ASN A 78 7.97 -14.31 -1.76
N LEU A 79 7.89 -13.63 -0.60
CA LEU A 79 9.06 -13.04 0.07
C LEU A 79 10.00 -14.07 0.74
N VAL A 80 9.61 -15.33 0.83
CA VAL A 80 10.48 -16.40 1.37
C VAL A 80 11.52 -16.84 0.35
N GLU A 81 11.12 -16.84 -0.92
CA GLU A 81 11.93 -17.37 -2.03
C GLU A 81 12.50 -16.29 -2.95
N ASN A 82 11.97 -15.07 -2.90
CA ASN A 82 12.29 -14.01 -3.84
C ASN A 82 12.73 -12.74 -3.14
N GLU A 83 13.76 -12.09 -3.67
CA GLU A 83 14.15 -10.72 -3.34
C GLU A 83 13.46 -9.77 -4.31
N ILE A 84 12.96 -8.64 -3.80
CA ILE A 84 12.29 -7.62 -4.63
C ILE A 84 13.34 -6.66 -5.20
N ASP A 85 13.44 -6.57 -6.54
CA ASP A 85 14.30 -5.61 -7.22
C ASP A 85 13.84 -4.18 -6.98
N TRP A 86 12.56 -3.92 -7.15
CA TRP A 86 11.88 -2.65 -6.87
C TRP A 86 10.40 -2.88 -6.67
N ALA A 87 9.72 -1.89 -6.08
CA ALA A 87 8.29 -1.98 -5.85
C ALA A 87 7.55 -0.72 -6.35
N PHE A 88 6.24 -0.83 -6.52
CA PHE A 88 5.37 0.32 -6.73
C PHE A 88 4.04 0.18 -5.98
N ASP A 89 3.49 1.32 -5.58
CA ASP A 89 2.24 1.37 -4.83
C ASP A 89 1.56 2.73 -4.99
N GLY A 90 0.35 2.88 -4.46
CA GLY A 90 -0.33 4.15 -4.24
C GLY A 90 -0.16 4.65 -2.80
N ALA A 91 -0.78 5.79 -2.50
CA ALA A 91 -0.96 6.27 -1.13
C ALA A 91 -2.32 6.94 -0.97
N ASP A 92 -2.85 6.92 0.26
CA ASP A 92 -4.07 7.66 0.62
C ASP A 92 -3.74 9.13 0.87
N GLU A 93 -2.63 9.40 1.57
CA GLU A 93 -2.03 10.72 1.76
C GLU A 93 -0.51 10.68 1.68
N ILE A 94 0.10 11.80 1.30
CA ILE A 94 1.54 12.05 1.32
C ILE A 94 1.82 13.47 1.83
N ASP A 95 2.71 13.61 2.82
CA ASP A 95 3.16 14.89 3.34
C ASP A 95 4.41 15.43 2.62
N GLU A 96 4.85 16.64 2.99
CA GLU A 96 6.06 17.27 2.41
C GLU A 96 7.37 16.54 2.73
N ASN A 97 7.38 15.67 3.75
CA ASN A 97 8.53 14.85 4.14
C ASN A 97 8.49 13.46 3.50
N ASN A 98 7.55 13.22 2.57
CA ASN A 98 7.30 11.93 1.95
C ASN A 98 6.86 10.83 2.94
N ASN A 99 6.30 11.18 4.08
CA ASN A 99 5.60 10.21 4.90
C ASN A 99 4.21 9.97 4.31
N LEU A 100 3.69 8.74 4.47
CA LEU A 100 2.45 8.32 3.84
C LEU A 100 1.43 7.82 4.87
N ILE A 101 0.14 8.06 4.56
CA ILE A 101 -0.94 7.21 5.04
C ILE A 101 -1.31 6.25 3.93
N LYS A 102 -1.38 4.95 4.26
CA LYS A 102 -1.80 3.86 3.37
C LYS A 102 -2.71 2.88 4.12
N GLY A 103 -3.39 2.05 3.37
CA GLY A 103 -4.23 0.99 3.92
C GLY A 103 -5.74 1.19 3.73
N GLY A 104 -6.17 2.20 2.98
CA GLY A 104 -7.57 2.35 2.56
C GLY A 104 -8.12 1.12 1.84
N GLY A 105 -7.25 0.41 1.09
CA GLY A 105 -7.52 -0.88 0.45
C GLY A 105 -7.40 -2.12 1.36
N LYS A 106 -7.12 -1.96 2.66
CA LYS A 106 -6.97 -3.05 3.66
C LYS A 106 -5.78 -3.99 3.42
N ALA A 107 -4.75 -3.58 2.69
CA ALA A 107 -3.58 -4.39 2.35
C ALA A 107 -2.29 -3.92 3.04
N LEU A 108 -2.38 -2.97 3.98
CA LEU A 108 -1.25 -2.19 4.53
C LEU A 108 -0.09 -3.04 5.07
N PHE A 109 -0.36 -4.22 5.62
CA PHE A 109 0.69 -5.10 6.15
C PHE A 109 1.55 -5.68 5.03
N ARG A 110 0.92 -6.26 3.99
CA ARG A 110 1.64 -6.80 2.83
C ARG A 110 2.33 -5.68 2.02
N GLU A 111 1.68 -4.52 1.89
CA GLU A 111 2.27 -3.32 1.25
C GLU A 111 3.55 -2.90 1.96
N LYS A 112 3.52 -2.82 3.31
CA LYS A 112 4.69 -2.46 4.11
C LYS A 112 5.80 -3.50 4.02
N LEU A 113 5.46 -4.79 4.01
CA LEU A 113 6.43 -5.86 3.81
C LEU A 113 7.14 -5.73 2.46
N ASN A 114 6.41 -5.48 1.37
CA ASN A 114 7.02 -5.26 0.05
C ASN A 114 7.99 -4.09 0.07
N MET A 115 7.61 -2.96 0.68
CA MET A 115 8.47 -1.78 0.78
C MET A 115 9.73 -2.04 1.63
N LEU A 116 9.60 -2.77 2.74
CA LEU A 116 10.73 -3.14 3.61
C LEU A 116 11.67 -4.18 2.96
N SER A 117 11.13 -5.02 2.07
CA SER A 117 11.89 -6.08 1.39
C SER A 117 12.45 -5.64 0.04
N THR A 118 12.25 -4.38 -0.36
CA THR A 118 12.73 -3.84 -1.63
C THR A 118 14.19 -3.43 -1.53
N ASN A 119 15.02 -3.95 -2.42
CA ASN A 119 16.48 -3.69 -2.43
C ASN A 119 16.85 -2.27 -2.88
N THR A 120 15.96 -1.56 -3.61
CA THR A 120 16.26 -0.24 -4.19
C THR A 120 15.27 0.81 -3.69
N THR A 121 14.18 1.03 -4.38
CA THR A 121 13.17 2.04 -4.05
C THR A 121 11.77 1.54 -4.33
N THR A 122 10.78 2.12 -3.68
CA THR A 122 9.36 1.96 -4.03
C THR A 122 8.88 3.22 -4.74
N TYR A 123 8.31 3.05 -5.93
CA TYR A 123 7.67 4.14 -6.67
C TYR A 123 6.25 4.33 -6.16
N ILE A 124 5.95 5.53 -5.65
CA ILE A 124 4.61 5.89 -5.14
C ILE A 124 3.86 6.68 -6.20
N LEU A 125 2.83 6.05 -6.76
CA LEU A 125 2.00 6.61 -7.84
C LEU A 125 0.84 7.41 -7.22
N VAL A 126 0.94 8.73 -7.23
CA VAL A 126 -0.05 9.60 -6.60
C VAL A 126 -0.40 10.79 -7.50
N ASP A 127 -1.67 11.13 -7.55
CA ASP A 127 -2.16 12.37 -8.10
C ASP A 127 -2.06 13.52 -7.10
N ASN A 128 -2.30 14.75 -7.57
CA ASN A 128 -2.19 15.95 -6.75
C ASN A 128 -3.18 15.99 -5.56
N THR A 129 -4.24 15.22 -5.58
CA THR A 129 -5.24 15.19 -4.50
C THR A 129 -4.74 14.49 -3.24
N LYS A 130 -3.67 13.70 -3.36
CA LYS A 130 -3.08 12.93 -2.25
C LYS A 130 -2.13 13.74 -1.37
N PHE A 131 -1.65 14.89 -1.86
CA PHE A 131 -0.77 15.74 -1.09
C PHE A 131 -1.51 16.49 0.01
N VAL A 132 -0.94 16.46 1.20
CA VAL A 132 -1.44 17.12 2.41
C VAL A 132 -0.30 17.89 3.09
N LYS A 133 -0.65 18.89 3.89
CA LYS A 133 0.34 19.59 4.74
C LYS A 133 0.71 18.77 5.97
N LYS A 134 -0.27 18.02 6.49
CA LYS A 134 -0.13 17.15 7.66
C LYS A 134 -0.90 15.87 7.42
N LEU A 135 -0.30 14.73 7.75
CA LEU A 135 -0.99 13.44 7.67
C LEU A 135 -2.24 13.42 8.57
N GLY A 136 -3.31 12.80 8.08
CA GLY A 136 -4.61 12.76 8.75
C GLY A 136 -5.55 13.93 8.39
N GLU A 137 -5.22 14.77 7.42
CA GLU A 137 -6.10 15.87 6.97
C GLU A 137 -7.34 15.35 6.25
N LYS A 138 -7.21 14.30 5.44
CA LYS A 138 -8.28 13.78 4.58
C LYS A 138 -8.68 12.35 4.94
N HIS A 139 -7.75 11.56 5.48
CA HIS A 139 -7.95 10.16 5.78
C HIS A 139 -7.64 9.85 7.23
N LEU A 140 -8.48 9.00 7.84
CA LEU A 140 -8.18 8.42 9.15
C LEU A 140 -7.04 7.40 9.00
N LEU A 141 -6.27 7.23 10.07
CA LEU A 141 -5.17 6.28 10.10
C LEU A 141 -5.67 4.84 10.15
N PRO A 142 -5.40 3.99 9.14
CA PRO A 142 -5.71 2.57 9.21
C PRO A 142 -4.74 1.84 10.16
N VAL A 143 -5.28 0.91 10.95
CA VAL A 143 -4.50 0.01 11.83
C VAL A 143 -5.03 -1.41 11.65
N GLU A 144 -4.14 -2.36 11.32
CA GLU A 144 -4.45 -3.78 11.22
C GLU A 144 -4.24 -4.45 12.57
N VAL A 145 -5.24 -5.19 13.03
CA VAL A 145 -5.33 -5.72 14.38
C VAL A 145 -5.72 -7.20 14.35
N PHE A 146 -5.07 -8.00 15.18
CA PHE A 146 -5.52 -9.37 15.42
C PHE A 146 -6.97 -9.38 15.94
N PRO A 147 -7.91 -10.14 15.34
CA PRO A 147 -9.35 -9.96 15.60
C PRO A 147 -9.76 -10.05 17.07
N ARG A 148 -9.16 -10.98 17.82
CA ARG A 148 -9.47 -11.16 19.25
C ARG A 148 -8.94 -10.03 20.15
N ALA A 149 -8.02 -9.22 19.64
CA ALA A 149 -7.45 -8.08 20.37
C ALA A 149 -8.20 -6.76 20.10
N LEU A 150 -9.22 -6.74 19.25
CA LEU A 150 -9.85 -5.53 18.73
C LEU A 150 -10.25 -4.54 19.84
N ASN A 151 -10.99 -5.00 20.85
CA ASN A 151 -11.45 -4.15 21.95
C ASN A 151 -10.28 -3.65 22.81
N TYR A 152 -9.33 -4.53 23.13
CA TYR A 152 -8.14 -4.16 23.90
C TYR A 152 -7.31 -3.10 23.16
N VAL A 153 -7.06 -3.30 21.87
CA VAL A 153 -6.31 -2.34 21.04
C VAL A 153 -7.05 -1.00 20.96
N ALA A 154 -8.37 -1.03 20.78
CA ALA A 154 -9.17 0.19 20.76
C ALA A 154 -9.05 0.99 22.07
N ASP A 155 -9.05 0.32 23.23
CA ASP A 155 -8.89 0.97 24.53
C ASP A 155 -7.47 1.53 24.71
N GLU A 156 -6.44 0.82 24.29
CA GLU A 156 -5.05 1.32 24.33
C GLU A 156 -4.86 2.52 23.38
N LEU A 157 -5.45 2.49 22.18
CA LEU A 157 -5.41 3.62 21.27
C LEU A 157 -6.06 4.88 21.85
N ARG A 158 -7.18 4.74 22.58
CA ARG A 158 -7.81 5.87 23.27
C ARG A 158 -6.90 6.47 24.35
N LYS A 159 -6.14 5.65 25.08
CA LYS A 159 -5.18 6.14 26.10
C LYS A 159 -4.04 6.97 25.50
N ILE A 160 -3.70 6.73 24.25
CA ILE A 160 -2.66 7.51 23.54
C ILE A 160 -3.23 8.62 22.67
N GLY A 161 -4.52 8.97 22.83
CA GLY A 161 -5.13 10.15 22.21
C GLY A 161 -6.03 9.89 21.01
N ALA A 162 -6.40 8.64 20.71
CA ALA A 162 -7.39 8.36 19.67
C ALA A 162 -8.77 8.88 20.08
N THR A 163 -9.39 9.70 19.24
CA THR A 163 -10.71 10.32 19.51
C THR A 163 -11.85 9.58 18.83
N GLU A 164 -11.57 8.89 17.71
CA GLU A 164 -12.55 8.09 16.98
C GLU A 164 -11.91 6.81 16.46
N ILE A 165 -12.64 5.69 16.52
CA ILE A 165 -12.20 4.38 16.02
C ILE A 165 -13.36 3.74 15.26
N ILE A 166 -13.16 3.45 13.97
CA ILE A 166 -14.17 2.90 13.08
C ILE A 166 -13.71 1.54 12.57
N TYR A 167 -14.48 0.49 12.81
CA TYR A 167 -14.23 -0.83 12.22
C TYR A 167 -14.52 -0.81 10.71
N LYS A 168 -13.59 -1.33 9.90
CA LYS A 168 -13.65 -1.32 8.44
C LYS A 168 -13.71 -2.70 7.81
N GLY A 169 -13.80 -3.75 8.60
CA GLY A 169 -13.90 -5.14 8.15
C GLY A 169 -12.60 -5.92 8.31
N MET A 170 -12.43 -6.94 7.48
CA MET A 170 -11.29 -7.85 7.51
C MET A 170 -10.32 -7.55 6.37
N THR A 171 -9.04 -7.88 6.58
CA THR A 171 -7.97 -7.90 5.57
C THR A 171 -7.89 -9.28 4.92
N ASP A 172 -7.14 -9.40 3.81
CA ASP A 172 -6.85 -10.68 3.15
C ASP A 172 -6.06 -11.65 4.05
N ASN A 173 -5.41 -11.11 5.11
CA ASN A 173 -4.73 -11.90 6.14
C ASN A 173 -5.67 -12.40 7.26
N ASN A 174 -7.00 -12.21 7.12
CA ASN A 174 -7.99 -12.50 8.15
C ASN A 174 -7.78 -11.71 9.46
N ASN A 175 -7.15 -10.53 9.40
CA ASN A 175 -7.06 -9.60 10.50
C ASN A 175 -8.17 -8.53 10.42
N SER A 176 -8.50 -7.90 11.55
CA SER A 176 -9.40 -6.75 11.58
C SER A 176 -8.66 -5.49 11.14
N ILE A 177 -9.36 -4.61 10.41
CA ILE A 177 -8.89 -3.27 10.11
C ILE A 177 -9.78 -2.23 10.78
N ILE A 178 -9.16 -1.27 11.45
CA ILE A 178 -9.82 -0.11 12.05
C ILE A 178 -9.20 1.16 11.50
N ASN A 179 -10.03 2.19 11.34
CA ASN A 179 -9.59 3.55 11.02
C ASN A 179 -9.65 4.39 12.29
N VAL A 180 -8.56 5.09 12.59
CA VAL A 180 -8.35 5.81 13.85
C VAL A 180 -8.12 7.29 13.58
N LYS A 181 -8.82 8.15 14.33
CA LYS A 181 -8.62 9.61 14.32
C LYS A 181 -7.79 10.03 15.55
N PHE A 182 -6.79 10.87 15.28
CA PHE A 182 -6.02 11.59 16.29
C PHE A 182 -6.15 13.09 16.01
N GLU A 183 -6.70 13.87 16.96
CA GLU A 183 -6.92 15.30 16.74
C GLU A 183 -5.73 16.17 17.17
N ASN A 184 -5.08 15.79 18.29
CA ASN A 184 -4.01 16.58 18.90
C ASN A 184 -2.66 15.84 18.94
N THR A 185 -2.49 14.83 18.08
CA THR A 185 -1.27 14.03 18.01
C THR A 185 -0.76 14.02 16.57
N ASP A 186 0.51 14.27 16.38
CA ASP A 186 1.13 14.20 15.05
C ASP A 186 1.21 12.74 14.60
N LEU A 187 0.79 12.50 13.35
CA LEU A 187 0.89 11.19 12.73
C LEU A 187 2.32 11.01 12.18
N ASP A 188 3.24 10.68 13.06
CA ASP A 188 4.67 10.58 12.79
C ASP A 188 5.23 9.17 13.10
N GLU A 189 6.52 8.99 12.91
CA GLU A 189 7.22 7.75 13.19
C GLU A 189 7.14 7.33 14.69
N LYS A 190 7.12 8.32 15.60
CA LYS A 190 7.01 8.05 17.03
C LYS A 190 5.65 7.43 17.38
N LEU A 191 4.57 8.01 16.84
CA LEU A 191 3.23 7.45 16.98
C LEU A 191 3.12 6.08 16.32
N ALA A 192 3.70 5.90 15.12
CA ALA A 192 3.72 4.60 14.44
C ALA A 192 4.36 3.51 15.30
N LYS A 193 5.51 3.80 15.92
CA LYS A 193 6.20 2.89 16.84
C LYS A 193 5.37 2.62 18.10
N GLN A 194 4.75 3.65 18.68
CA GLN A 194 3.90 3.52 19.85
C GLN A 194 2.69 2.63 19.59
N ILE A 195 1.99 2.82 18.50
CA ILE A 195 0.87 1.98 18.06
C ILE A 195 1.34 0.53 17.83
N LYS A 196 2.47 0.35 17.15
CA LYS A 196 3.02 -0.98 16.82
C LYS A 196 3.34 -1.81 18.06
N LEU A 197 3.70 -1.18 19.18
CA LEU A 197 3.99 -1.84 20.47
C LEU A 197 2.75 -2.30 21.23
N ILE A 198 1.55 -1.89 20.84
CA ILE A 198 0.31 -2.36 21.46
C ILE A 198 0.10 -3.83 21.10
N THR A 199 0.00 -4.69 22.13
CA THR A 199 -0.27 -6.12 21.92
C THR A 199 -1.53 -6.33 21.10
N GLY A 200 -1.41 -7.06 19.98
CA GLY A 200 -2.52 -7.34 19.07
C GLY A 200 -2.56 -6.42 17.84
N VAL A 201 -1.77 -5.36 17.78
CA VAL A 201 -1.55 -4.61 16.55
C VAL A 201 -0.62 -5.41 15.62
N ILE A 202 -1.09 -5.67 14.42
CA ILE A 202 -0.30 -6.30 13.35
C ILE A 202 0.54 -5.24 12.66
N GLU A 203 -0.10 -4.14 12.18
CA GLU A 203 0.61 -3.05 11.54
C GLU A 203 -0.22 -1.76 11.53
N THR A 204 0.46 -0.63 11.34
CA THR A 204 -0.14 0.70 11.20
C THR A 204 0.03 1.22 9.78
N GLY A 205 -0.95 1.97 9.30
CA GLY A 205 -0.94 2.64 8.00
C GLY A 205 -0.05 3.88 7.91
N LEU A 206 0.78 4.16 8.94
CA LEU A 206 1.84 5.17 8.87
C LEU A 206 3.11 4.57 8.25
N PHE A 207 3.56 5.17 7.15
CA PHE A 207 4.77 4.78 6.43
C PHE A 207 5.73 5.97 6.47
N CYS A 208 6.62 5.98 7.45
CA CYS A 208 7.59 7.04 7.68
C CYS A 208 9.01 6.57 7.38
N ASN A 209 9.83 7.43 6.78
CA ASN A 209 11.25 7.18 6.49
C ASN A 209 11.52 5.99 5.55
N PHE A 210 10.60 5.68 4.65
CA PHE A 210 10.81 4.68 3.59
C PHE A 210 11.61 5.28 2.43
N ASN A 211 12.42 4.44 1.78
CA ASN A 211 13.08 4.81 0.53
C ASN A 211 12.08 4.80 -0.61
N ILE A 212 11.49 5.95 -0.92
CA ILE A 212 10.48 6.10 -1.96
C ILE A 212 10.86 7.12 -3.02
N THR A 213 10.32 6.91 -4.21
CA THR A 213 10.33 7.87 -5.32
C THR A 213 8.90 8.21 -5.69
N VAL A 214 8.52 9.46 -5.53
CA VAL A 214 7.16 9.93 -5.85
C VAL A 214 7.02 10.13 -7.35
N VAL A 215 5.99 9.51 -7.95
CA VAL A 215 5.59 9.64 -9.35
C VAL A 215 4.25 10.36 -9.42
N LYS A 216 4.24 11.55 -10.05
CA LYS A 216 3.07 12.45 -10.15
C LYS A 216 2.92 13.03 -11.56
#